data_10c00c41b283d9d627364c0b10547708
#
_entry.id   10c00c41b283d9d627364c0b10547708
#
_cell.length_a   1.000
_cell.length_b   1.000
_cell.length_c   1.000
_cell.angle_alpha   90.00
_cell.angle_beta   90.00
_cell.angle_gamma   90.00
#
_symmetry.space_group_name_H-M   'P 1'
#
loop_
_entity.id
_entity.type
_entity.pdbx_description
1 polymer ?
#
loop_
_entity_poly.entity_id
_entity_poly.type
_entity_poly.pdbx_seq_one_letter_code
_entity_poly.pdbx_strand_id
1 'polypeptide(L)'
;MSSVSLIVGAAGARRSWLVLALIIGLAGCSSMVTPQMKRLPDRVELTSVPFFRGNAHQSGPMVLASMLANQQVQTTPGLLEKPLQLPGAEGRLEQNMQNVAREYGFMVYPLDGQLQDLLAQVSAGYPVMLRFSQGSAFWKGPRYAVLIGYNRIKQTVLLSTGMDRRYSMSFSSFASAWQDAGNWAVLVQSPRQLPADVDRQRWLQAADALAKAGQEQAAGEARRTLERSVK
;
A
#
# COMPACT_ATOMS: atom_id res chain seq x y z
N MET A 1 -23.19 -42.00 69.67
CA MET A 1 -22.78 -40.62 69.37
C MET A 1 -22.41 -40.59 67.92
N SER A 2 -23.34 -40.10 67.12
CA SER A 2 -23.30 -40.21 65.63
C SER A 2 -22.64 -39.00 64.99
N SER A 3 -21.65 -39.25 64.17
CA SER A 3 -21.05 -38.17 63.31
C SER A 3 -21.64 -38.28 61.94
N VAL A 4 -22.39 -37.26 61.52
CA VAL A 4 -22.94 -37.14 60.20
C VAL A 4 -21.94 -36.33 59.34
N SER A 5 -21.34 -36.93 58.33
CA SER A 5 -20.50 -36.27 57.31
C SER A 5 -21.37 -35.70 56.19
N LEU A 6 -21.35 -34.38 56.01
CA LEU A 6 -21.96 -33.69 54.88
C LEU A 6 -21.02 -33.77 53.68
N ILE A 7 -21.45 -34.46 52.65
CA ILE A 7 -20.83 -34.38 51.29
C ILE A 7 -21.57 -33.29 50.53
N VAL A 8 -20.94 -32.11 50.39
CA VAL A 8 -21.44 -31.03 49.53
C VAL A 8 -20.83 -31.22 48.11
N GLY A 9 -21.70 -31.39 47.16
CA GLY A 9 -21.36 -31.76 45.80
C GLY A 9 -20.64 -30.68 44.97
N ALA A 10 -19.55 -31.11 44.34
CA ALA A 10 -18.72 -30.30 43.42
C ALA A 10 -19.23 -30.32 41.98
N ALA A 11 -20.54 -30.20 41.75
CA ALA A 11 -21.14 -30.32 40.38
C ALA A 11 -21.43 -28.97 39.71
N GLY A 12 -21.32 -27.84 40.42
CA GLY A 12 -21.69 -26.50 39.90
C GLY A 12 -20.59 -25.77 39.13
N ALA A 13 -19.32 -26.03 39.45
CA ALA A 13 -18.19 -25.25 38.91
C ALA A 13 -17.83 -25.56 37.44
N ARG A 14 -18.08 -26.77 36.97
CA ARG A 14 -17.73 -27.15 35.58
C ARG A 14 -18.65 -26.57 34.49
N ARG A 15 -19.90 -26.26 34.81
CA ARG A 15 -20.87 -25.68 33.84
C ARG A 15 -20.60 -24.20 33.58
N SER A 16 -20.13 -23.43 34.56
CA SER A 16 -19.81 -22.01 34.38
C SER A 16 -18.59 -21.77 33.51
N TRP A 17 -17.61 -22.66 33.50
CA TRP A 17 -16.42 -22.56 32.67
C TRP A 17 -16.69 -22.83 31.17
N LEU A 18 -17.65 -23.71 30.87
CA LEU A 18 -18.06 -24.00 29.50
C LEU A 18 -18.84 -22.86 28.87
N VAL A 19 -19.62 -22.11 29.64
CA VAL A 19 -20.36 -20.92 29.15
C VAL A 19 -19.40 -19.75 28.91
N LEU A 20 -18.39 -19.57 29.77
CA LEU A 20 -17.39 -18.52 29.61
C LEU A 20 -16.48 -18.77 28.41
N ALA A 21 -16.12 -20.02 28.09
CA ALA A 21 -15.35 -20.40 26.90
C ALA A 21 -16.12 -20.17 25.59
N LEU A 22 -17.45 -20.30 25.60
CA LEU A 22 -18.30 -20.10 24.42
C LEU A 22 -18.46 -18.61 24.05
N ILE A 23 -18.39 -17.70 25.04
CA ILE A 23 -18.52 -16.26 24.81
C ILE A 23 -17.24 -15.65 24.20
N ILE A 24 -16.06 -16.24 24.47
CA ILE A 24 -14.78 -15.79 23.90
C ILE A 24 -14.65 -16.13 22.41
N GLY A 25 -15.38 -17.13 21.91
CA GLY A 25 -15.34 -17.57 20.52
C GLY A 25 -16.07 -16.68 19.50
N LEU A 26 -16.86 -15.68 19.92
CA LEU A 26 -17.64 -14.81 19.01
C LEU A 26 -16.98 -13.45 18.69
N ALA A 27 -15.78 -13.18 19.17
CA ALA A 27 -15.08 -11.90 18.94
C ALA A 27 -14.26 -11.86 17.63
N GLY A 28 -14.46 -12.77 16.67
CA GLY A 28 -13.57 -13.05 15.57
C GLY A 28 -14.04 -12.71 14.15
N CYS A 29 -14.93 -11.74 13.95
CA CYS A 29 -15.18 -11.17 12.63
C CYS A 29 -15.04 -9.65 12.65
N SER A 30 -13.83 -9.15 12.91
CA SER A 30 -13.53 -7.75 12.61
C SER A 30 -13.48 -7.62 11.08
N SER A 31 -14.53 -7.02 10.50
CA SER A 31 -14.49 -6.66 9.08
C SER A 31 -13.30 -5.70 8.88
N MET A 32 -12.43 -5.99 7.91
CA MET A 32 -11.31 -5.12 7.54
C MET A 32 -11.78 -3.74 7.02
N VAL A 33 -13.09 -3.54 6.91
CA VAL A 33 -13.70 -2.31 6.40
C VAL A 33 -13.90 -1.32 7.53
N THR A 34 -13.06 -0.29 7.58
CA THR A 34 -13.15 0.81 8.55
C THR A 34 -14.31 1.78 8.22
N PRO A 35 -14.73 2.64 9.17
CA PRO A 35 -15.71 3.70 8.89
C PRO A 35 -15.27 4.66 7.75
N GLN A 36 -13.97 4.96 7.64
CA GLN A 36 -13.41 5.76 6.56
C GLN A 36 -13.57 5.06 5.21
N MET A 37 -13.25 3.78 5.12
CA MET A 37 -13.45 2.98 3.91
C MET A 37 -14.92 2.96 3.45
N LYS A 38 -15.90 3.01 4.37
CA LYS A 38 -17.32 3.02 4.02
C LYS A 38 -17.74 4.27 3.25
N ARG A 39 -16.98 5.36 3.32
CA ARG A 39 -17.24 6.61 2.57
C ARG A 39 -16.68 6.56 1.14
N LEU A 40 -15.80 5.62 0.86
CA LEU A 40 -15.22 5.44 -0.48
C LEU A 40 -16.23 4.75 -1.42
N PRO A 41 -16.13 4.94 -2.73
CA PRO A 41 -16.90 4.18 -3.73
C PRO A 41 -16.78 2.67 -3.52
N ASP A 42 -17.80 1.92 -3.90
CA ASP A 42 -17.82 0.46 -3.74
C ASP A 42 -16.74 -0.23 -4.59
N ARG A 43 -16.46 0.35 -5.75
CA ARG A 43 -15.46 -0.17 -6.68
C ARG A 43 -14.78 0.96 -7.45
N VAL A 44 -13.45 0.87 -7.55
CA VAL A 44 -12.63 1.73 -8.39
C VAL A 44 -11.66 0.85 -9.18
N GLU A 45 -11.40 1.23 -10.43
CA GLU A 45 -10.36 0.62 -11.26
C GLU A 45 -9.78 1.68 -12.19
N LEU A 46 -8.46 1.93 -12.05
CA LEU A 46 -7.71 2.86 -12.87
C LEU A 46 -7.22 2.14 -14.12
N THR A 47 -8.02 2.16 -15.18
CA THR A 47 -7.76 1.41 -16.42
C THR A 47 -6.70 2.05 -17.32
N SER A 48 -6.42 3.35 -17.10
CA SER A 48 -5.45 4.13 -17.88
C SER A 48 -3.99 3.91 -17.47
N VAL A 49 -3.73 3.25 -16.34
CA VAL A 49 -2.36 3.00 -15.88
C VAL A 49 -1.66 2.04 -16.85
N PRO A 50 -0.54 2.45 -17.47
CA PRO A 50 0.20 1.61 -18.40
C PRO A 50 0.71 0.33 -17.71
N PHE A 51 0.77 -0.75 -18.49
CA PHE A 51 1.25 -2.04 -18.02
C PHE A 51 2.46 -2.50 -18.83
N PHE A 52 3.56 -2.78 -18.17
CA PHE A 52 4.75 -3.38 -18.74
C PHE A 52 4.87 -4.81 -18.24
N ARG A 53 4.92 -5.77 -19.17
CA ARG A 53 5.06 -7.19 -18.85
C ARG A 53 6.53 -7.58 -18.78
N GLY A 54 6.88 -8.42 -17.81
CA GLY A 54 8.18 -9.03 -17.66
C GLY A 54 8.17 -10.11 -16.59
N ASN A 55 9.32 -10.41 -16.02
CA ASN A 55 9.45 -11.41 -14.97
C ASN A 55 9.39 -10.79 -13.56
N ALA A 56 9.22 -11.64 -12.57
CA ALA A 56 9.08 -11.23 -11.17
C ALA A 56 10.30 -10.48 -10.61
N HIS A 57 11.53 -10.79 -11.09
CA HIS A 57 12.76 -10.14 -10.63
C HIS A 57 12.90 -8.70 -11.15
N GLN A 58 12.24 -8.38 -12.24
CA GLN A 58 12.22 -7.05 -12.86
C GLN A 58 11.01 -6.20 -12.43
N SER A 59 10.27 -6.61 -11.39
CA SER A 59 9.04 -5.89 -10.99
C SER A 59 9.28 -4.42 -10.65
N GLY A 60 10.42 -4.04 -10.09
CA GLY A 60 10.76 -2.65 -9.77
C GLY A 60 10.81 -1.73 -11.00
N PRO A 61 11.66 -2.00 -12.00
CA PRO A 61 11.70 -1.22 -13.24
C PRO A 61 10.37 -1.13 -13.96
N MET A 62 9.58 -2.22 -13.99
CA MET A 62 8.26 -2.24 -14.65
C MET A 62 7.25 -1.35 -13.95
N VAL A 63 7.20 -1.44 -12.62
CA VAL A 63 6.29 -0.63 -11.79
C VAL A 63 6.65 0.84 -11.87
N LEU A 64 7.94 1.18 -11.79
CA LEU A 64 8.38 2.57 -11.95
C LEU A 64 8.07 3.10 -13.36
N ALA A 65 8.32 2.30 -14.40
CA ALA A 65 7.94 2.68 -15.78
C ALA A 65 6.43 2.93 -15.90
N SER A 66 5.59 2.09 -15.26
CA SER A 66 4.14 2.28 -15.23
C SER A 66 3.74 3.58 -14.54
N MET A 67 4.37 3.91 -13.41
CA MET A 67 4.12 5.16 -12.69
C MET A 67 4.54 6.40 -13.49
N LEU A 68 5.73 6.38 -14.10
CA LEU A 68 6.24 7.48 -14.93
C LEU A 68 5.41 7.64 -16.20
N ALA A 69 5.08 6.54 -16.88
CA ALA A 69 4.25 6.59 -18.09
C ALA A 69 2.81 7.05 -17.79
N ASN A 70 2.26 6.76 -16.61
CA ASN A 70 0.98 7.33 -16.15
C ASN A 70 1.05 8.87 -16.00
N GLN A 71 2.25 9.41 -15.78
CA GLN A 71 2.54 10.85 -15.77
C GLN A 71 2.99 11.37 -17.16
N GLN A 72 2.72 10.60 -18.23
CA GLN A 72 3.04 10.93 -19.61
C GLN A 72 4.55 10.99 -19.96
N VAL A 73 5.40 10.42 -19.12
CA VAL A 73 6.82 10.25 -19.44
C VAL A 73 6.98 9.08 -20.41
N GLN A 74 7.66 9.34 -21.53
CA GLN A 74 8.00 8.28 -22.48
C GLN A 74 9.20 7.49 -21.96
N THR A 75 8.93 6.35 -21.35
CA THR A 75 9.95 5.46 -20.79
C THR A 75 9.56 3.99 -20.90
N THR A 76 10.52 3.11 -20.71
CA THR A 76 10.34 1.65 -20.68
C THR A 76 11.15 1.08 -19.52
N PRO A 77 10.82 -0.13 -19.02
CA PRO A 77 11.60 -0.77 -17.95
C PRO A 77 13.10 -0.86 -18.25
N GLY A 78 13.48 -1.21 -19.48
CA GLY A 78 14.89 -1.33 -19.88
C GLY A 78 15.66 0.00 -19.83
N LEU A 79 15.01 1.13 -20.11
CA LEU A 79 15.62 2.46 -20.00
C LEU A 79 15.88 2.85 -18.53
N LEU A 80 15.19 2.23 -17.58
CA LEU A 80 15.31 2.51 -16.16
C LEU A 80 16.34 1.63 -15.45
N GLU A 81 16.81 0.53 -16.04
CA GLU A 81 17.78 -0.37 -15.39
C GLU A 81 19.05 0.36 -14.98
N LYS A 82 19.65 1.13 -15.88
CA LYS A 82 20.87 1.90 -15.59
C LYS A 82 20.67 2.98 -14.52
N PRO A 83 19.65 3.86 -14.59
CA PRO A 83 19.35 4.80 -13.52
C PRO A 83 19.05 4.12 -12.17
N LEU A 84 18.45 2.94 -12.19
CA LEU A 84 18.19 2.14 -11.00
C LEU A 84 19.43 1.39 -10.48
N GLN A 85 20.56 1.47 -11.18
CA GLN A 85 21.83 0.79 -10.86
C GLN A 85 21.67 -0.75 -10.84
N LEU A 86 20.87 -1.29 -11.75
CA LEU A 86 20.68 -2.73 -11.89
C LEU A 86 21.58 -3.32 -12.98
N PRO A 87 22.08 -4.54 -12.81
CA PRO A 87 22.06 -5.32 -11.56
C PRO A 87 23.04 -4.79 -10.51
N GLY A 88 22.86 -5.15 -9.26
CA GLY A 88 23.82 -4.89 -8.17
C GLY A 88 23.31 -3.92 -7.08
N ALA A 89 22.16 -3.28 -7.27
CA ALA A 89 21.57 -2.39 -6.27
C ALA A 89 20.20 -2.85 -5.77
N GLU A 90 19.91 -4.15 -5.83
CA GLU A 90 18.63 -4.74 -5.45
C GLU A 90 18.23 -4.39 -4.01
N GLY A 91 19.20 -4.37 -3.10
CA GLY A 91 18.98 -3.98 -1.69
C GLY A 91 18.62 -2.50 -1.47
N ARG A 92 18.82 -1.65 -2.49
CA ARG A 92 18.49 -0.21 -2.45
C ARG A 92 17.46 0.19 -3.49
N LEU A 93 16.78 -0.79 -4.09
CA LEU A 93 15.92 -0.55 -5.25
C LEU A 93 14.79 0.45 -4.95
N GLU A 94 14.18 0.40 -3.76
CA GLU A 94 13.16 1.38 -3.36
C GLU A 94 13.69 2.81 -3.35
N GLN A 95 14.86 3.00 -2.76
CA GLN A 95 15.49 4.32 -2.71
C GLN A 95 15.85 4.80 -4.12
N ASN A 96 16.38 3.91 -4.96
CA ASN A 96 16.73 4.24 -6.33
C ASN A 96 15.49 4.58 -7.16
N MET A 97 14.38 3.83 -7.04
CA MET A 97 13.12 4.14 -7.70
C MET A 97 12.59 5.52 -7.30
N GLN A 98 12.65 5.85 -6.01
CA GLN A 98 12.25 7.17 -5.52
C GLN A 98 13.15 8.28 -6.07
N ASN A 99 14.47 8.07 -6.10
CA ASN A 99 15.42 9.05 -6.63
C ASN A 99 15.18 9.28 -8.12
N VAL A 100 15.05 8.21 -8.91
CA VAL A 100 14.74 8.32 -10.34
C VAL A 100 13.43 9.07 -10.57
N ALA A 101 12.37 8.79 -9.81
CA ALA A 101 11.12 9.54 -9.92
C ALA A 101 11.31 11.04 -9.64
N ARG A 102 12.15 11.41 -8.66
CA ARG A 102 12.47 12.81 -8.37
C ARG A 102 13.31 13.45 -9.47
N GLU A 103 14.26 12.74 -10.07
CA GLU A 103 15.05 13.22 -11.22
C GLU A 103 14.16 13.59 -12.41
N TYR A 104 13.04 12.88 -12.59
CA TYR A 104 12.00 13.23 -13.57
C TYR A 104 11.10 14.41 -13.13
N GLY A 105 11.34 15.01 -11.97
CA GLY A 105 10.59 16.17 -11.46
C GLY A 105 9.29 15.83 -10.73
N PHE A 106 9.09 14.57 -10.34
CA PHE A 106 7.87 14.14 -9.64
C PHE A 106 8.04 14.16 -8.12
N MET A 107 6.96 14.53 -7.46
CA MET A 107 6.80 14.33 -6.03
C MET A 107 6.75 12.84 -5.72
N VAL A 108 7.53 12.40 -4.76
CA VAL A 108 7.44 11.07 -4.16
C VAL A 108 6.90 11.24 -2.75
N TYR A 109 5.61 10.98 -2.60
CA TYR A 109 4.90 11.18 -1.35
C TYR A 109 4.68 9.82 -0.64
N PRO A 110 5.34 9.57 0.52
CA PRO A 110 5.13 8.34 1.26
C PRO A 110 3.75 8.31 1.89
N LEU A 111 3.13 7.13 1.88
CA LEU A 111 1.83 6.88 2.49
C LEU A 111 1.99 6.25 3.87
N ASP A 112 1.02 6.51 4.74
CA ASP A 112 0.92 5.84 6.02
C ASP A 112 0.60 4.35 5.82
N GLY A 113 1.09 3.49 6.70
CA GLY A 113 0.95 2.04 6.60
C GLY A 113 -0.49 1.52 6.84
N GLN A 114 -1.52 2.26 6.39
CA GLN A 114 -2.93 1.90 6.55
C GLN A 114 -3.57 1.61 5.19
N LEU A 115 -4.26 0.47 5.07
CA LEU A 115 -4.94 0.09 3.83
C LEU A 115 -5.94 1.15 3.36
N GLN A 116 -6.68 1.76 4.28
CA GLN A 116 -7.67 2.80 3.95
C GLN A 116 -7.05 4.00 3.22
N ASP A 117 -5.82 4.38 3.56
CA ASP A 117 -5.14 5.52 2.95
C ASP A 117 -4.75 5.20 1.50
N LEU A 118 -4.32 3.96 1.25
CA LEU A 118 -4.06 3.49 -0.12
C LEU A 118 -5.33 3.51 -0.97
N LEU A 119 -6.46 3.03 -0.40
CA LEU A 119 -7.74 3.01 -1.11
C LEU A 119 -8.27 4.42 -1.37
N ALA A 120 -8.03 5.37 -0.46
CA ALA A 120 -8.38 6.79 -0.64
C ALA A 120 -7.64 7.40 -1.83
N GLN A 121 -6.33 7.11 -1.99
CA GLN A 121 -5.57 7.57 -3.15
C GLN A 121 -6.14 7.01 -4.46
N VAL A 122 -6.39 5.71 -4.51
CA VAL A 122 -6.97 5.07 -5.70
C VAL A 122 -8.36 5.62 -6.00
N SER A 123 -9.17 5.90 -4.97
CA SER A 123 -10.47 6.55 -5.10
C SER A 123 -10.39 7.96 -5.71
N ALA A 124 -9.32 8.68 -5.41
CA ALA A 124 -9.02 10.00 -5.97
C ALA A 124 -8.39 9.94 -7.40
N GLY A 125 -8.20 8.75 -7.95
CA GLY A 125 -7.61 8.55 -9.27
C GLY A 125 -6.09 8.37 -9.26
N TYR A 126 -5.46 8.22 -8.10
CA TYR A 126 -4.00 8.11 -7.97
C TYR A 126 -3.56 6.66 -7.78
N PRO A 127 -2.82 6.07 -8.74
CA PRO A 127 -2.21 4.77 -8.56
C PRO A 127 -1.13 4.83 -7.48
N VAL A 128 -0.99 3.75 -6.70
CA VAL A 128 -0.03 3.68 -5.60
C VAL A 128 1.05 2.65 -5.93
N MET A 129 2.30 3.08 -5.94
CA MET A 129 3.46 2.19 -6.03
C MET A 129 3.74 1.59 -4.66
N LEU A 130 3.84 0.27 -4.57
CA LEU A 130 4.05 -0.43 -3.30
C LEU A 130 4.92 -1.69 -3.45
N ARG A 131 5.40 -2.18 -2.31
CA ARG A 131 6.08 -3.47 -2.19
C ARG A 131 5.21 -4.42 -1.37
N PHE A 132 5.14 -5.68 -1.78
CA PHE A 132 4.43 -6.73 -1.06
C PHE A 132 5.20 -8.05 -1.17
N SER A 133 4.98 -8.96 -0.24
CA SER A 133 5.56 -10.30 -0.28
C SER A 133 4.70 -11.22 -1.13
N GLN A 134 5.32 -11.88 -2.10
CA GLN A 134 4.67 -12.87 -2.95
C GLN A 134 5.51 -14.14 -3.01
N GLY A 135 4.84 -15.30 -3.03
CA GLY A 135 5.50 -16.60 -3.15
C GLY A 135 4.72 -17.71 -2.50
N SER A 136 5.33 -18.89 -2.43
CA SER A 136 4.80 -20.05 -1.73
C SER A 136 5.13 -20.03 -0.22
N ALA A 137 4.60 -20.99 0.54
CA ALA A 137 4.91 -21.15 1.97
C ALA A 137 6.42 -21.31 2.25
N PHE A 138 7.18 -21.83 1.26
CA PHE A 138 8.62 -22.10 1.41
C PHE A 138 9.52 -21.03 0.77
N TRP A 139 8.98 -20.20 -0.12
CA TRP A 139 9.73 -19.17 -0.84
C TRP A 139 8.87 -17.91 -0.99
N LYS A 140 9.04 -16.97 -0.08
CA LYS A 140 8.48 -15.62 -0.21
C LYS A 140 9.58 -14.64 -0.61
N GLY A 141 9.29 -13.76 -1.53
CA GLY A 141 10.20 -12.69 -1.92
C GLY A 141 9.47 -11.38 -2.12
N PRO A 142 10.16 -10.24 -1.92
CA PRO A 142 9.57 -8.94 -2.17
C PRO A 142 9.28 -8.76 -3.66
N ARG A 143 8.12 -8.17 -3.97
CA ARG A 143 7.66 -7.78 -5.29
C ARG A 143 7.14 -6.36 -5.24
N TYR A 144 7.29 -5.67 -6.36
CA TYR A 144 6.68 -4.35 -6.52
C TYR A 144 5.41 -4.48 -7.36
N ALA A 145 4.44 -3.62 -7.04
CA ALA A 145 3.20 -3.53 -7.78
C ALA A 145 2.68 -2.09 -7.78
N VAL A 146 1.77 -1.81 -8.70
CA VAL A 146 0.92 -0.62 -8.66
C VAL A 146 -0.46 -1.05 -8.20
N LEU A 147 -0.97 -0.49 -7.11
CA LEU A 147 -2.37 -0.61 -6.72
C LEU A 147 -3.19 0.26 -7.67
N ILE A 148 -3.99 -0.38 -8.49
CA ILE A 148 -4.78 0.25 -9.56
C ILE A 148 -6.28 0.18 -9.31
N GLY A 149 -6.72 -0.48 -8.24
CA GLY A 149 -8.15 -0.58 -7.98
C GLY A 149 -8.47 -1.37 -6.72
N TYR A 150 -9.75 -1.36 -6.39
CA TYR A 150 -10.31 -2.17 -5.30
C TYR A 150 -11.80 -2.43 -5.52
N ASN A 151 -12.31 -3.43 -4.81
CA ASN A 151 -13.73 -3.65 -4.62
C ASN A 151 -13.99 -3.80 -3.11
N ARG A 152 -14.64 -2.79 -2.52
CA ARG A 152 -14.92 -2.71 -1.10
C ARG A 152 -15.92 -3.77 -0.64
N ILE A 153 -16.92 -4.06 -1.48
CA ILE A 153 -17.96 -5.06 -1.16
C ILE A 153 -17.37 -6.47 -1.15
N LYS A 154 -16.51 -6.79 -2.14
CA LYS A 154 -15.79 -8.07 -2.20
C LYS A 154 -14.54 -8.09 -1.31
N GLN A 155 -14.19 -6.97 -0.69
CA GLN A 155 -12.98 -6.78 0.11
C GLN A 155 -11.72 -7.24 -0.65
N THR A 156 -11.54 -6.77 -1.87
CA THR A 156 -10.39 -7.10 -2.71
C THR A 156 -9.69 -5.86 -3.23
N VAL A 157 -8.37 -5.92 -3.33
CA VAL A 157 -7.51 -4.99 -4.08
C VAL A 157 -7.24 -5.53 -5.48
N LEU A 158 -6.89 -4.64 -6.38
CA LEU A 158 -6.46 -4.95 -7.74
C LEU A 158 -5.08 -4.35 -7.97
N LEU A 159 -4.09 -5.21 -8.20
CA LEU A 159 -2.70 -4.85 -8.40
C LEU A 159 -2.31 -5.05 -9.87
N SER A 160 -1.46 -4.15 -10.38
CA SER A 160 -0.68 -4.36 -11.60
C SER A 160 0.73 -4.74 -11.17
N THR A 161 1.10 -5.99 -11.39
CA THR A 161 2.43 -6.53 -11.12
C THR A 161 3.22 -6.64 -12.42
N GLY A 162 4.52 -6.92 -12.36
CA GLY A 162 5.28 -7.16 -13.60
C GLY A 162 4.82 -8.39 -14.40
N MET A 163 4.01 -9.27 -13.84
CA MET A 163 3.52 -10.50 -14.49
C MET A 163 2.05 -10.40 -14.88
N ASP A 164 1.23 -9.80 -14.03
CA ASP A 164 -0.21 -9.73 -14.18
C ASP A 164 -0.69 -8.27 -14.17
N ARG A 165 -1.42 -7.90 -15.22
CA ARG A 165 -2.04 -6.56 -15.30
C ARG A 165 -3.12 -6.35 -14.24
N ARG A 166 -3.78 -7.43 -13.79
CA ARG A 166 -4.96 -7.40 -12.90
C ARG A 166 -4.91 -8.52 -11.88
N TYR A 167 -3.91 -8.48 -11.01
CA TYR A 167 -3.77 -9.44 -9.91
C TYR A 167 -4.68 -9.05 -8.76
N SER A 168 -5.66 -9.89 -8.43
CA SER A 168 -6.62 -9.63 -7.35
C SER A 168 -6.24 -10.36 -6.08
N MET A 169 -6.27 -9.65 -4.95
CA MET A 169 -6.06 -10.21 -3.60
C MET A 169 -7.17 -9.76 -2.66
N SER A 170 -7.52 -10.59 -1.66
CA SER A 170 -8.37 -10.12 -0.56
C SER A 170 -7.68 -9.03 0.25
N PHE A 171 -8.44 -8.15 0.91
CA PHE A 171 -7.87 -7.13 1.79
C PHE A 171 -6.98 -7.73 2.88
N SER A 172 -7.40 -8.84 3.49
CA SER A 172 -6.62 -9.51 4.54
C SER A 172 -5.31 -10.09 4.01
N SER A 173 -5.34 -10.80 2.87
CA SER A 173 -4.13 -11.36 2.25
C SER A 173 -3.18 -10.27 1.80
N PHE A 174 -3.71 -9.18 1.23
CA PHE A 174 -2.91 -8.04 0.82
C PHE A 174 -2.27 -7.34 2.03
N ALA A 175 -3.05 -7.05 3.08
CA ALA A 175 -2.54 -6.38 4.28
C ALA A 175 -1.39 -7.18 4.91
N SER A 176 -1.53 -8.51 5.04
CA SER A 176 -0.45 -9.37 5.55
C SER A 176 0.77 -9.35 4.62
N ALA A 177 0.58 -9.51 3.31
CA ALA A 177 1.69 -9.51 2.35
C ALA A 177 2.41 -8.15 2.26
N TRP A 178 1.69 -7.06 2.44
CA TRP A 178 2.24 -5.71 2.48
C TRP A 178 3.00 -5.45 3.79
N GLN A 179 2.44 -5.88 4.93
CA GLN A 179 3.09 -5.81 6.24
C GLN A 179 4.38 -6.64 6.27
N ASP A 180 4.36 -7.87 5.76
CA ASP A 180 5.54 -8.74 5.63
C ASP A 180 6.66 -8.08 4.80
N ALA A 181 6.29 -7.15 3.91
CA ALA A 181 7.21 -6.38 3.10
C ALA A 181 7.54 -4.99 3.68
N GLY A 182 7.16 -4.68 4.93
CA GLY A 182 7.49 -3.44 5.63
C GLY A 182 6.56 -2.26 5.35
N ASN A 183 5.34 -2.50 4.86
CA ASN A 183 4.32 -1.47 4.58
C ASN A 183 4.79 -0.32 3.68
N TRP A 184 5.75 -0.59 2.79
CA TRP A 184 6.24 0.46 1.89
C TRP A 184 5.23 0.75 0.78
N ALA A 185 4.82 2.02 0.69
CA ALA A 185 3.96 2.54 -0.37
C ALA A 185 4.22 4.03 -0.60
N VAL A 186 4.21 4.45 -1.86
CA VAL A 186 4.41 5.85 -2.26
C VAL A 186 3.51 6.23 -3.44
N LEU A 187 3.17 7.52 -3.50
CA LEU A 187 2.67 8.14 -4.73
C LEU A 187 3.84 8.74 -5.51
N VAL A 188 3.73 8.67 -6.83
CA VAL A 188 4.58 9.43 -7.77
C VAL A 188 3.64 10.36 -8.54
N GLN A 189 3.70 11.65 -8.22
CA GLN A 189 2.71 12.64 -8.67
C GLN A 189 3.36 13.91 -9.19
N SER A 190 2.63 14.61 -10.06
CA SER A 190 2.98 15.98 -10.44
C SER A 190 3.02 16.90 -9.19
N PRO A 191 3.97 17.86 -9.10
CA PRO A 191 3.98 18.88 -8.06
C PRO A 191 2.70 19.73 -7.97
N ARG A 192 1.85 19.65 -8.99
CA ARG A 192 0.58 20.38 -9.08
C ARG A 192 -0.62 19.60 -8.53
N GLN A 193 -0.43 18.35 -8.15
CA GLN A 193 -1.50 17.47 -7.67
C GLN A 193 -1.24 17.08 -6.22
N LEU A 194 -2.18 17.39 -5.33
CA LEU A 194 -2.13 16.94 -3.95
C LEU A 194 -2.67 15.52 -3.82
N PRO A 195 -2.13 14.72 -2.88
CA PRO A 195 -2.74 13.46 -2.49
C PRO A 195 -4.15 13.65 -1.93
N ALA A 196 -4.96 12.62 -1.93
CA ALA A 196 -6.14 12.59 -1.08
C ALA A 196 -5.71 12.70 0.39
N ASP A 197 -6.42 13.50 1.18
CA ASP A 197 -6.14 13.71 2.61
C ASP A 197 -4.65 14.06 2.87
N VAL A 198 -4.16 15.09 2.18
CA VAL A 198 -2.75 15.50 2.23
C VAL A 198 -2.32 15.88 3.66
N ASP A 199 -1.28 15.22 4.16
CA ASP A 199 -0.53 15.69 5.33
C ASP A 199 0.43 16.80 4.92
N ARG A 200 0.25 18.00 5.49
CA ARG A 200 1.03 19.19 5.15
C ARG A 200 2.53 19.01 5.38
N GLN A 201 2.91 18.44 6.51
CA GLN A 201 4.31 18.26 6.87
C GLN A 201 5.00 17.26 5.94
N ARG A 202 4.36 16.15 5.67
CA ARG A 202 4.85 15.10 4.76
C ARG A 202 4.99 15.61 3.33
N TRP A 203 4.02 16.42 2.87
CA TRP A 203 4.10 17.05 1.55
C TRP A 203 5.29 17.99 1.44
N LEU A 204 5.55 18.83 2.46
CA LEU A 204 6.69 19.72 2.48
C LEU A 204 8.02 18.97 2.54
N GLN A 205 8.11 17.88 3.31
CA GLN A 205 9.29 17.01 3.33
C GLN A 205 9.54 16.36 1.96
N ALA A 206 8.48 15.93 1.25
CA ALA A 206 8.60 15.41 -0.10
C ALA A 206 9.07 16.47 -1.09
N ALA A 207 8.60 17.72 -0.95
CA ALA A 207 9.06 18.86 -1.75
C ALA A 207 10.54 19.19 -1.46
N ASP A 208 10.99 19.13 -0.21
CA ASP A 208 12.39 19.33 0.16
C ASP A 208 13.29 18.23 -0.42
N ALA A 209 12.82 16.98 -0.41
CA ALA A 209 13.53 15.86 -1.04
C ALA A 209 13.62 16.02 -2.57
N LEU A 210 12.60 16.59 -3.20
CA LEU A 210 12.60 16.89 -4.63
C LEU A 210 13.60 18.03 -4.95
N ALA A 211 13.67 19.08 -4.13
CA ALA A 211 14.68 20.14 -4.27
C ALA A 211 16.10 19.60 -4.15
N LYS A 212 16.36 18.71 -3.16
CA LYS A 212 17.68 18.06 -2.98
C LYS A 212 18.08 17.17 -4.17
N ALA A 213 17.13 16.71 -4.96
CA ALA A 213 17.38 15.99 -6.22
C ALA A 213 17.65 16.94 -7.41
N GLY A 214 17.84 18.24 -7.16
CA GLY A 214 18.11 19.25 -8.20
C GLY A 214 16.86 19.80 -8.89
N GLN A 215 15.66 19.47 -8.39
CA GLN A 215 14.38 19.86 -8.99
C GLN A 215 13.74 21.04 -8.21
N GLU A 216 14.48 22.13 -8.01
CA GLU A 216 14.04 23.26 -7.18
C GLU A 216 12.78 23.94 -7.70
N GLN A 217 12.65 24.10 -9.03
CA GLN A 217 11.45 24.68 -9.63
C GLN A 217 10.21 23.85 -9.33
N ALA A 218 10.28 22.53 -9.53
CA ALA A 218 9.20 21.60 -9.23
C ALA A 218 8.85 21.58 -7.73
N ALA A 219 9.85 21.62 -6.86
CA ALA A 219 9.67 21.71 -5.42
C ALA A 219 8.98 23.03 -5.01
N GLY A 220 9.37 24.16 -5.61
CA GLY A 220 8.69 25.44 -5.43
C GLY A 220 7.24 25.42 -5.87
N GLU A 221 6.93 24.71 -6.96
CA GLU A 221 5.56 24.53 -7.42
C GLU A 221 4.73 23.66 -6.45
N ALA A 222 5.31 22.59 -5.91
CA ALA A 222 4.65 21.75 -4.91
C ALA A 222 4.26 22.55 -3.65
N ARG A 223 5.14 23.44 -3.16
CA ARG A 223 4.83 24.32 -2.02
C ARG A 223 3.68 25.27 -2.33
N ARG A 224 3.70 25.93 -3.52
CA ARG A 224 2.60 26.80 -3.96
C ARG A 224 1.28 26.06 -4.13
N THR A 225 1.33 24.80 -4.56
CA THR A 225 0.13 23.97 -4.70
C THR A 225 -0.54 23.72 -3.35
N LEU A 226 0.26 23.43 -2.32
CA LEU A 226 -0.23 23.27 -0.96
C LEU A 226 -0.83 24.58 -0.40
N GLU A 227 -0.18 25.71 -0.63
CA GLU A 227 -0.67 27.02 -0.16
C GLU A 227 -2.02 27.41 -0.77
N ARG A 228 -2.22 27.07 -2.05
CA ARG A 228 -3.49 27.32 -2.75
C ARG A 228 -4.65 26.46 -2.25
N SER A 229 -4.39 25.30 -1.71
CA SER A 229 -5.43 24.39 -1.18
C SER A 229 -5.97 24.81 0.18
N VAL A 230 -5.32 25.73 0.87
CA VAL A 230 -5.70 26.21 2.22
C VAL A 230 -6.54 27.49 2.15
N LYS A 231 -6.64 28.12 0.98
CA LYS A 231 -7.51 29.27 0.71
C LYS A 231 -8.89 28.82 0.23
#